data_c3d4b835a4cfd54e24afa043ba3db044
#
_entry.id   c3d4b835a4cfd54e24afa043ba3db044
#
_cell.length_a   1.000
_cell.length_b   1.000
_cell.length_c   1.000
_cell.angle_alpha   90.00
_cell.angle_beta   90.00
_cell.angle_gamma   90.00
#
_symmetry.space_group_name_H-M   'P 1'
#
loop_
_entity.id
_entity.type
_entity.pdbx_description
1 polymer ?
#
loop_
_entity_poly.entity_id
_entity_poly.type
_entity_poly.pdbx_seq_one_letter_code
_entity_poly.pdbx_strand_id
1 'polypeptide(L)'
;HDKWLCMMYPRLKLLQKLLAEDGAIFISIDDTEYANLKLICDEIFGSNCFVSNISWQRTYSTRNDSKGIVNEVEHLVVYSKQPNWNPSKLERTEEMDQRYSSPDNDPRPWKAGDASAPGAATHPGMVYEKQFLREEEAAAKA
;
A
#
# COMPACT_ATOMS: atom_id res chain seq x y z
N HIS A 1 -1.06 -6.63 -28.80
CA HIS A 1 -2.07 -6.54 -27.73
C HIS A 1 -3.21 -7.54 -27.93
N ASP A 2 -3.79 -7.67 -29.13
CA ASP A 2 -4.98 -8.52 -29.38
C ASP A 2 -4.77 -10.00 -29.02
N LYS A 3 -3.63 -10.57 -29.40
CA LYS A 3 -3.29 -11.97 -29.06
C LYS A 3 -3.18 -12.18 -27.54
N TRP A 4 -2.61 -11.20 -26.86
CA TRP A 4 -2.47 -11.23 -25.40
C TRP A 4 -3.87 -11.17 -24.72
N LEU A 5 -4.72 -10.26 -25.17
CA LEU A 5 -6.09 -10.11 -24.68
C LEU A 5 -6.91 -11.40 -24.88
N CYS A 6 -6.88 -11.97 -26.09
CA CYS A 6 -7.57 -13.24 -26.40
C CYS A 6 -7.10 -14.40 -25.52
N MET A 7 -5.85 -14.41 -25.13
CA MET A 7 -5.29 -15.41 -24.25
C MET A 7 -5.64 -15.17 -22.76
N MET A 8 -5.61 -13.92 -22.32
CA MET A 8 -5.78 -13.58 -20.89
C MET A 8 -7.25 -13.55 -20.46
N TYR A 9 -8.15 -13.08 -21.31
CA TYR A 9 -9.56 -12.94 -20.98
C TYR A 9 -10.22 -14.25 -20.46
N PRO A 10 -10.14 -15.40 -21.17
CA PRO A 10 -10.73 -16.64 -20.68
C PRO A 10 -10.06 -17.15 -19.41
N ARG A 11 -8.75 -16.91 -19.25
CA ARG A 11 -8.00 -17.29 -18.03
C ARG A 11 -8.48 -16.50 -16.82
N LEU A 12 -8.62 -15.19 -16.95
CA LEU A 12 -9.11 -14.32 -15.88
C LEU A 12 -10.56 -14.67 -15.49
N LYS A 13 -11.43 -14.97 -16.46
CA LYS A 13 -12.79 -15.49 -16.18
C LYS A 13 -12.79 -16.80 -15.40
N LEU A 14 -11.88 -17.70 -15.73
CA LEU A 14 -11.75 -18.96 -15.00
C LEU A 14 -11.21 -18.71 -13.57
N LEU A 15 -10.18 -17.87 -13.42
CA LEU A 15 -9.61 -17.50 -12.13
C LEU A 15 -10.64 -16.82 -11.23
N GLN A 16 -11.49 -15.94 -11.77
CA GLN A 16 -12.58 -15.32 -11.02
C GLN A 16 -13.54 -16.38 -10.43
N LYS A 17 -13.88 -17.43 -11.19
CA LYS A 17 -14.75 -18.51 -10.72
C LYS A 17 -14.08 -19.39 -9.64
N LEU A 18 -12.75 -19.51 -9.67
CA LEU A 18 -11.98 -20.29 -8.70
C LEU A 18 -11.72 -19.54 -7.39
N LEU A 19 -11.86 -18.20 -7.39
CA LEU A 19 -11.70 -17.42 -6.17
C LEU A 19 -12.80 -17.75 -5.15
N ALA A 20 -12.39 -17.87 -3.89
CA ALA A 20 -13.31 -17.90 -2.75
C ALA A 20 -14.13 -16.59 -2.70
N GLU A 21 -15.27 -16.60 -2.03
CA GLU A 21 -16.15 -15.43 -1.94
C GLU A 21 -15.46 -14.23 -1.26
N ASP A 22 -14.59 -14.50 -0.30
CA ASP A 22 -13.75 -13.52 0.41
C ASP A 22 -12.34 -13.41 -0.17
N GLY A 23 -12.10 -13.96 -1.36
CA GLY A 23 -10.80 -14.03 -2.00
C GLY A 23 -10.44 -12.79 -2.80
N ALA A 24 -9.13 -12.62 -3.03
CA ALA A 24 -8.59 -11.61 -3.93
C ALA A 24 -7.53 -12.21 -4.85
N ILE A 25 -7.38 -11.63 -6.04
CA ILE A 25 -6.36 -11.99 -7.01
C ILE A 25 -5.31 -10.87 -7.09
N PHE A 26 -4.06 -11.27 -7.14
CA PHE A 26 -2.90 -10.39 -7.26
C PHE A 26 -2.22 -10.70 -8.59
N ILE A 27 -2.11 -9.70 -9.47
CA ILE A 27 -1.61 -9.87 -10.83
C ILE A 27 -0.43 -8.92 -11.04
N SER A 28 0.78 -9.48 -11.20
CA SER A 28 1.96 -8.70 -11.56
C SER A 28 1.98 -8.45 -13.05
N ILE A 29 2.23 -7.21 -13.45
CA ILE A 29 2.23 -6.77 -14.84
C ILE A 29 3.17 -5.57 -15.01
N ASP A 30 3.75 -5.44 -16.20
CA ASP A 30 4.52 -4.26 -16.60
C ASP A 30 3.62 -3.16 -17.21
N ASP A 31 4.20 -2.02 -17.51
CA ASP A 31 3.49 -0.88 -18.09
C ASP A 31 2.87 -1.19 -19.47
N THR A 32 3.44 -2.16 -20.21
CA THR A 32 3.07 -2.44 -21.58
C THR A 32 1.63 -2.88 -21.72
N GLU A 33 1.17 -3.75 -20.81
CA GLU A 33 -0.17 -4.33 -20.84
C GLU A 33 -1.04 -3.93 -19.62
N TYR A 34 -0.52 -3.06 -18.74
CA TYR A 34 -1.25 -2.62 -17.54
C TYR A 34 -2.65 -2.06 -17.84
N ALA A 35 -2.74 -1.14 -18.82
CA ALA A 35 -4.00 -0.52 -19.18
C ALA A 35 -5.01 -1.54 -19.73
N ASN A 36 -4.56 -2.46 -20.57
CA ASN A 36 -5.37 -3.53 -21.12
C ASN A 36 -5.83 -4.51 -20.05
N LEU A 37 -4.92 -4.89 -19.12
CA LEU A 37 -5.27 -5.73 -17.97
C LEU A 37 -6.32 -5.06 -17.10
N LYS A 38 -6.16 -3.77 -16.80
CA LYS A 38 -7.13 -3.02 -15.99
C LYS A 38 -8.52 -3.04 -16.59
N LEU A 39 -8.65 -2.78 -17.89
CA LEU A 39 -9.92 -2.78 -18.60
C LEU A 39 -10.63 -4.15 -18.57
N ILE A 40 -9.91 -5.24 -18.88
CA ILE A 40 -10.51 -6.57 -18.86
C ILE A 40 -10.81 -7.05 -17.44
N CYS A 41 -10.05 -6.66 -16.44
CA CYS A 41 -10.36 -6.96 -15.06
C CYS A 41 -11.58 -6.18 -14.56
N ASP A 42 -11.74 -4.92 -14.94
CA ASP A 42 -12.94 -4.14 -14.63
C ASP A 42 -14.21 -4.76 -15.25
N GLU A 43 -14.10 -5.34 -16.45
CA GLU A 43 -15.20 -6.05 -17.09
C GLU A 43 -15.53 -7.39 -16.39
N ILE A 44 -14.50 -8.14 -16.00
CA ILE A 44 -14.67 -9.49 -15.44
C ILE A 44 -15.05 -9.45 -13.96
N PHE A 45 -14.34 -8.69 -13.16
CA PHE A 45 -14.52 -8.61 -11.69
C PHE A 45 -15.50 -7.51 -11.29
N GLY A 46 -15.64 -6.48 -12.11
CA GLY A 46 -16.32 -5.23 -11.79
C GLY A 46 -15.37 -4.15 -11.27
N SER A 47 -15.56 -2.91 -11.69
CA SER A 47 -14.73 -1.78 -11.27
C SER A 47 -14.79 -1.51 -9.75
N ASN A 48 -15.90 -1.86 -9.10
CA ASN A 48 -16.09 -1.76 -7.64
C ASN A 48 -15.35 -2.84 -6.85
N CYS A 49 -14.84 -3.88 -7.52
CA CYS A 49 -13.99 -4.91 -6.93
C CYS A 49 -12.48 -4.62 -7.09
N PHE A 50 -12.13 -3.49 -7.71
CA PHE A 50 -10.75 -3.03 -7.74
C PHE A 50 -10.31 -2.59 -6.34
N VAL A 51 -9.24 -3.21 -5.82
CA VAL A 51 -8.73 -2.94 -4.48
C VAL A 51 -7.59 -1.93 -4.53
N SER A 52 -6.56 -2.21 -5.32
CA SER A 52 -5.35 -1.37 -5.36
C SER A 52 -4.47 -1.68 -6.57
N ASN A 53 -3.63 -0.72 -6.92
CA ASN A 53 -2.44 -0.91 -7.74
C ASN A 53 -1.21 -0.58 -6.89
N ILE A 54 -0.39 -1.57 -6.63
CA ILE A 54 0.83 -1.45 -5.84
C ILE A 54 2.00 -1.38 -6.82
N SER A 55 2.73 -0.27 -6.80
CA SER A 55 4.00 -0.15 -7.53
C SER A 55 5.11 -0.77 -6.71
N TRP A 56 5.82 -1.73 -7.27
CA TRP A 56 6.91 -2.37 -6.58
C TRP A 56 8.20 -2.33 -7.40
N GLN A 57 9.32 -2.13 -6.72
CA GLN A 57 10.61 -2.02 -7.38
C GLN A 57 11.14 -3.40 -7.75
N ARG A 58 11.27 -3.65 -9.06
CA ARG A 58 11.74 -4.92 -9.62
C ARG A 58 13.23 -5.12 -9.48
N THR A 59 14.01 -4.05 -9.61
CA THR A 59 15.47 -4.11 -9.70
C THR A 59 16.08 -3.03 -8.81
N TYR A 60 17.05 -3.43 -7.98
CA TYR A 60 17.79 -2.50 -7.10
C TYR A 60 19.11 -1.99 -7.71
N SER A 61 19.52 -2.52 -8.87
CA SER A 61 20.73 -2.10 -9.56
C SER A 61 20.39 -1.39 -10.85
N THR A 62 20.96 -0.22 -11.06
CA THR A 62 20.90 0.51 -12.32
C THR A 62 21.52 -0.32 -13.44
N ARG A 63 20.79 -0.52 -14.54
CA ARG A 63 21.31 -1.16 -15.73
C ARG A 63 22.14 -0.15 -16.51
N ASN A 64 23.41 -0.44 -16.70
CA ASN A 64 24.33 0.41 -17.46
C ASN A 64 23.97 0.55 -18.97
N ASP A 65 23.09 -0.33 -19.47
CA ASP A 65 22.68 -0.38 -20.89
C ASP A 65 21.42 0.42 -21.19
N SER A 66 20.79 1.04 -20.20
CA SER A 66 19.54 1.79 -20.41
C SER A 66 19.83 3.18 -20.96
N LYS A 67 19.22 3.46 -22.11
CA LYS A 67 19.24 4.79 -22.73
C LYS A 67 17.97 5.55 -22.29
N GLY A 68 18.15 6.68 -21.62
CA GLY A 68 17.02 7.53 -21.21
C GLY A 68 16.50 7.22 -19.81
N ILE A 69 15.17 7.31 -19.63
CA ILE A 69 14.52 7.06 -18.35
C ILE A 69 14.39 5.55 -18.13
N VAL A 70 14.93 5.08 -17.02
CA VAL A 70 14.88 3.65 -16.63
C VAL A 70 13.56 3.38 -15.92
N ASN A 71 12.84 2.36 -16.40
CA ASN A 71 11.69 1.83 -15.68
C ASN A 71 12.13 0.64 -14.81
N GLU A 72 12.15 0.84 -13.49
CA GLU A 72 12.51 -0.17 -12.48
C GLU A 72 11.30 -0.67 -11.69
N VAL A 73 10.09 -0.24 -12.08
CA VAL A 73 8.87 -0.50 -11.36
C VAL A 73 7.97 -1.44 -12.16
N GLU A 74 7.33 -2.36 -11.46
CA GLU A 74 6.21 -3.17 -11.95
C GLU A 74 4.94 -2.87 -11.15
N HIS A 75 3.81 -3.20 -11.72
CA HIS A 75 2.52 -3.04 -11.11
C HIS A 75 2.03 -4.38 -10.54
N LEU A 76 1.53 -4.36 -9.31
CA LEU A 76 0.78 -5.45 -8.72
C LEU A 76 -0.67 -5.01 -8.58
N VAL A 77 -1.50 -5.46 -9.52
CA VAL A 77 -2.92 -5.10 -9.59
C VAL A 77 -3.72 -6.07 -8.73
N VAL A 78 -4.56 -5.54 -7.87
CA VAL A 78 -5.35 -6.34 -6.92
C VAL A 78 -6.84 -6.16 -7.18
N TYR A 79 -7.54 -7.28 -7.40
CA TYR A 79 -8.99 -7.34 -7.49
C TYR A 79 -9.53 -8.34 -6.48
N SER A 80 -10.65 -8.01 -5.88
CA SER A 80 -11.38 -8.91 -4.99
C SER A 80 -12.54 -9.62 -5.71
N LYS A 81 -13.04 -10.68 -5.10
CA LYS A 81 -14.26 -11.35 -5.56
C LYS A 81 -15.50 -10.52 -5.27
N GLN A 82 -15.53 -9.88 -4.11
CA GLN A 82 -16.64 -9.06 -3.61
C GLN A 82 -16.21 -7.61 -3.38
N PRO A 83 -17.12 -6.64 -3.55
CA PRO A 83 -16.85 -5.25 -3.20
C PRO A 83 -16.53 -5.11 -1.70
N ASN A 84 -15.78 -4.06 -1.34
CA ASN A 84 -15.41 -3.75 0.05
C ASN A 84 -14.57 -4.84 0.75
N TRP A 85 -13.82 -5.61 -0.03
CA TRP A 85 -12.90 -6.60 0.51
C TRP A 85 -11.80 -5.95 1.37
N ASN A 86 -11.51 -6.60 2.51
CA ASN A 86 -10.41 -6.22 3.38
C ASN A 86 -9.54 -7.43 3.67
N PRO A 87 -8.21 -7.30 3.59
CA PRO A 87 -7.31 -8.38 3.92
C PRO A 87 -7.41 -8.73 5.41
N SER A 88 -7.36 -10.02 5.71
CA SER A 88 -7.21 -10.46 7.09
C SER A 88 -5.87 -9.97 7.64
N LYS A 89 -5.90 -9.43 8.85
CA LYS A 89 -4.68 -9.02 9.54
C LYS A 89 -3.92 -10.27 9.99
N LEU A 90 -2.61 -10.23 9.86
CA LEU A 90 -1.77 -11.25 10.49
C LEU A 90 -1.92 -11.19 12.01
N GLU A 91 -1.84 -12.34 12.65
CA GLU A 91 -1.77 -12.42 14.10
C GLU A 91 -0.53 -11.65 14.60
N ARG A 92 -0.71 -10.93 15.68
CA ARG A 92 0.39 -10.20 16.30
C ARG A 92 1.29 -11.18 17.03
N THR A 93 2.59 -11.01 16.89
CA THR A 93 3.58 -11.77 17.65
C THR A 93 3.84 -11.08 19.00
N GLU A 94 4.24 -11.85 20.01
CA GLU A 94 4.62 -11.32 21.33
C GLU A 94 5.71 -10.23 21.23
N GLU A 95 6.65 -10.36 20.27
CA GLU A 95 7.68 -9.35 20.03
C GLU A 95 7.09 -8.00 19.57
N MET A 96 6.00 -8.04 18.80
CA MET A 96 5.30 -6.82 18.37
C MET A 96 4.60 -6.16 19.56
N ASP A 97 4.10 -6.94 20.51
CA ASP A 97 3.36 -6.45 21.67
C ASP A 97 4.28 -5.96 22.78
N GLN A 98 5.49 -6.51 22.93
CA GLN A 98 6.50 -6.04 23.89
C GLN A 98 6.89 -4.55 23.73
N ARG A 99 6.65 -3.98 22.54
CA ARG A 99 6.92 -2.55 22.29
C ARG A 99 5.87 -1.61 22.89
N TYR A 100 4.76 -2.17 23.36
CA TYR A 100 3.67 -1.41 23.93
C TYR A 100 3.63 -1.66 25.44
N SER A 101 3.49 -0.61 26.20
CA SER A 101 3.38 -0.66 27.66
C SER A 101 2.30 0.30 28.14
N SER A 102 1.86 0.17 29.36
CA SER A 102 0.90 1.07 30.00
C SER A 102 1.50 1.70 31.25
N PRO A 103 2.49 2.60 31.12
CA PRO A 103 3.16 3.21 32.26
C PRO A 103 2.23 4.11 33.10
N ASP A 104 1.13 4.54 32.53
CA ASP A 104 0.09 5.38 33.11
C ASP A 104 -1.18 4.60 33.55
N ASN A 105 -1.12 3.26 33.52
CA ASN A 105 -2.25 2.36 33.79
C ASN A 105 -3.45 2.52 32.83
N ASP A 106 -3.27 3.09 31.64
CA ASP A 106 -4.28 3.05 30.59
C ASP A 106 -4.56 1.58 30.20
N PRO A 107 -5.85 1.15 30.10
CA PRO A 107 -6.18 -0.22 29.70
C PRO A 107 -5.72 -0.57 28.28
N ARG A 108 -5.32 0.40 27.49
CA ARG A 108 -4.76 0.22 26.15
C ARG A 108 -3.25 0.47 26.16
N PRO A 109 -2.43 -0.58 25.98
CA PRO A 109 -0.98 -0.40 25.89
C PRO A 109 -0.62 0.56 24.74
N TRP A 110 0.31 1.46 24.98
CA TRP A 110 0.77 2.43 24.00
C TRP A 110 2.29 2.46 23.91
N LYS A 111 2.80 3.03 22.82
CA LYS A 111 4.21 3.28 22.59
C LYS A 111 4.40 4.76 22.28
N ALA A 112 5.36 5.39 22.94
CA ALA A 112 5.74 6.75 22.59
C ALA A 112 6.18 6.81 21.10
N GLY A 113 5.55 7.67 20.34
CA GLY A 113 5.92 7.98 18.97
C GLY A 113 6.90 9.15 18.96
N ASP A 114 7.86 9.13 18.03
CA ASP A 114 8.65 10.31 17.76
C ASP A 114 7.78 11.32 17.01
N ALA A 115 7.54 12.48 17.63
CA ALA A 115 6.76 13.55 17.02
C ALA A 115 7.56 14.34 15.97
N SER A 116 8.86 14.09 15.87
CA SER A 116 9.71 14.66 14.83
C SER A 116 9.66 13.82 13.57
N ALA A 117 9.51 14.44 12.40
CA ALA A 117 9.64 13.74 11.14
C ALA A 117 11.08 13.16 11.02
N PRO A 118 11.22 11.88 10.61
CA PRO A 118 12.54 11.33 10.33
C PRO A 118 13.24 12.22 9.29
N GLY A 119 14.38 12.81 9.63
CA GLY A 119 15.12 13.65 8.71
C GLY A 119 15.01 15.16 8.93
N ALA A 120 14.56 15.61 10.09
CA ALA A 120 14.59 17.04 10.45
C ALA A 120 15.98 17.67 10.23
N ALA A 121 17.06 16.91 10.45
CA ALA A 121 18.42 17.34 10.16
C ALA A 121 18.73 17.44 8.66
N THR A 122 18.04 16.68 7.80
CA THR A 122 18.23 16.67 6.34
C THR A 122 17.22 17.55 5.59
N HIS A 123 16.15 17.94 6.28
CA HIS A 123 15.07 18.77 5.72
C HIS A 123 14.77 19.96 6.67
N PRO A 124 15.63 20.95 6.75
CA PRO A 124 15.47 22.08 7.68
C PRO A 124 14.18 22.88 7.48
N GLY A 125 13.57 22.84 6.29
CA GLY A 125 12.26 23.44 6.02
C GLY A 125 11.04 22.69 6.55
N MET A 126 11.22 21.48 7.11
CA MET A 126 10.16 20.66 7.74
C MET A 126 10.16 20.74 9.28
N VAL A 127 10.95 21.62 9.86
CA VAL A 127 10.93 21.85 11.31
C VAL A 127 9.74 22.74 11.63
N TYR A 128 8.64 22.13 12.11
CA TYR A 128 7.52 22.87 12.68
C TYR A 128 7.90 23.27 14.10
N GLU A 129 8.08 24.56 14.35
CA GLU A 129 8.11 25.07 15.74
C GLU A 129 6.75 24.78 16.37
N LYS A 130 6.74 24.07 17.51
CA LYS A 130 5.56 23.87 18.34
C LYS A 130 5.15 25.17 19.01
N GLN A 131 4.59 26.13 18.27
CA GLN A 131 4.03 27.34 18.85
C GLN A 131 2.80 27.08 19.71
N PHE A 132 2.03 26.03 19.38
CA PHE A 132 0.78 25.69 20.07
C PHE A 132 0.95 25.32 21.56
N LEU A 133 2.06 24.72 21.96
CA LEU A 133 2.26 24.34 23.36
C LEU A 133 2.70 25.51 24.26
N ARG A 134 3.24 26.60 23.71
CA ARG A 134 3.62 27.79 24.48
C ARG A 134 2.41 28.66 24.83
N GLU A 135 1.37 28.66 24.02
CA GLU A 135 0.17 29.45 24.28
C GLU A 135 -0.70 28.78 25.38
N GLU A 136 -0.79 27.45 25.40
CA GLU A 136 -1.49 26.71 26.47
C GLU A 136 -0.75 26.79 27.81
N GLU A 137 0.59 26.70 27.83
CA GLU A 137 1.38 26.89 29.05
C GLU A 137 1.34 28.33 29.58
N ALA A 138 1.23 29.31 28.69
CA ALA A 138 1.07 30.70 29.07
C ALA A 138 -0.33 30.99 29.63
N ALA A 139 -1.37 30.38 29.07
CA ALA A 139 -2.74 30.50 29.54
C ALA A 139 -3.00 29.77 30.87
N ALA A 140 -2.24 28.72 31.16
CA ALA A 140 -2.34 27.97 32.40
C ALA A 140 -1.60 28.64 33.59
N LYS A 141 -0.80 29.69 33.34
CA LYS A 141 -0.04 30.44 34.36
C LYS A 141 -0.60 31.85 34.64
N ALA A 142 -1.68 32.23 33.94
CA ALA A 142 -2.40 33.48 34.17
C ALA A 142 -3.68 33.21 34.96
#